data_6ec5c95b32fe712afea0ceb7dcbee2aa
#
_entry.id   6ec5c95b32fe712afea0ceb7dcbee2aa
#
_cell.length_a   1.000
_cell.length_b   1.000
_cell.length_c   1.000
_cell.angle_alpha   90.00
_cell.angle_beta   90.00
_cell.angle_gamma   90.00
#
_symmetry.space_group_name_H-M   'P 1'
#
loop_
_entity.id
_entity.type
_entity.pdbx_description
1 polymer ?
#
loop_
_entity_poly.entity_id
_entity_poly.type
_entity_poly.pdbx_seq_one_letter_code
_entity_poly.pdbx_strand_id
1 'polypeptide(L)'
;MEEIGGDGITVMYTMKPLVEYNSGDSCALEMNDRYYSEPGNRGGKVAAGIWPWKCKDALLTYNEMRDMRLNQDSMAWDADSGDGTLYQYNYSRLNEGGCVMFCLEEAIHNEFRYNVSVDDLGGTISPSGNPDAWIHHNVFYHRAEVPFVRARMDDGKYNAEDNEFYLVK
;
A
#
# COMPACT_ATOMS: atom_id res chain seq x y z
N MET A 1 -0.10 5.69 -15.95
CA MET A 1 -1.52 5.89 -15.62
C MET A 1 -1.63 7.20 -14.87
N GLU A 2 -2.51 8.07 -15.30
CA GLU A 2 -2.71 9.39 -14.69
C GLU A 2 -4.19 9.68 -14.55
N GLU A 3 -4.57 10.42 -13.50
CA GLU A 3 -5.94 10.89 -13.27
C GLU A 3 -6.99 9.78 -13.25
N ILE A 4 -6.77 8.75 -12.44
CA ILE A 4 -7.65 7.58 -12.30
C ILE A 4 -8.69 7.82 -11.20
N GLY A 5 -9.95 7.49 -11.46
CA GLY A 5 -11.05 7.66 -10.50
C GLY A 5 -11.00 6.70 -9.29
N GLY A 6 -10.40 5.53 -9.44
CA GLY A 6 -10.27 4.49 -8.41
C GLY A 6 -8.84 4.00 -8.24
N ASP A 7 -8.68 2.68 -8.12
CA ASP A 7 -7.38 2.01 -8.02
C ASP A 7 -6.50 2.25 -9.24
N GLY A 8 -5.20 2.26 -9.04
CA GLY A 8 -4.25 2.28 -10.13
C GLY A 8 -4.21 0.94 -10.87
N ILE A 9 -3.61 -0.09 -10.26
CA ILE A 9 -3.60 -1.47 -10.80
C ILE A 9 -3.99 -2.42 -9.68
N THR A 10 -4.98 -3.25 -9.93
CA THR A 10 -5.36 -4.36 -9.06
C THR A 10 -5.17 -5.69 -9.77
N VAL A 11 -4.44 -6.60 -9.16
CA VAL A 11 -4.28 -7.99 -9.65
C VAL A 11 -4.96 -8.93 -8.66
N MET A 12 -5.83 -9.82 -9.14
CA MET A 12 -6.67 -10.62 -8.26
C MET A 12 -6.60 -12.11 -8.57
N TYR A 13 -6.68 -12.94 -7.50
CA TYR A 13 -6.87 -14.39 -7.57
C TYR A 13 -5.90 -15.12 -8.50
N THR A 14 -4.63 -14.69 -8.52
CA THR A 14 -3.66 -15.30 -9.42
C THR A 14 -2.41 -15.78 -8.69
N MET A 15 -1.71 -16.74 -9.29
CA MET A 15 -0.45 -17.27 -8.78
C MET A 15 0.73 -16.66 -9.54
N LYS A 16 1.72 -16.20 -8.80
CA LYS A 16 2.97 -15.64 -9.30
C LYS A 16 2.78 -14.51 -10.31
N PRO A 17 1.87 -13.55 -10.06
CA PRO A 17 1.77 -12.40 -10.95
C PRO A 17 3.04 -11.57 -10.85
N LEU A 18 3.48 -11.07 -12.00
CA LEU A 18 4.55 -10.09 -12.10
C LEU A 18 3.94 -8.74 -12.54
N VAL A 19 4.16 -7.71 -11.70
CA VAL A 19 3.76 -6.34 -11.98
C VAL A 19 5.01 -5.48 -11.94
N GLU A 20 5.45 -4.99 -13.09
CA GLU A 20 6.71 -4.28 -13.19
C GLU A 20 6.67 -3.08 -14.15
N TYR A 21 7.53 -2.08 -13.86
CA TYR A 21 7.73 -0.89 -14.70
C TYR A 21 6.46 -0.09 -14.98
N ASN A 22 5.55 -0.02 -14.00
CA ASN A 22 4.35 0.82 -14.11
C ASN A 22 4.55 2.12 -13.33
N SER A 23 3.92 3.19 -13.81
CA SER A 23 3.81 4.45 -13.11
C SER A 23 2.34 4.83 -12.94
N GLY A 24 1.94 5.11 -11.71
CA GLY A 24 0.62 5.62 -11.35
C GLY A 24 0.75 7.01 -10.70
N ASP A 25 -0.11 7.93 -11.12
CA ASP A 25 -0.16 9.29 -10.62
C ASP A 25 -1.60 9.75 -10.49
N SER A 26 -1.92 10.41 -9.39
CA SER A 26 -3.26 10.98 -9.16
C SER A 26 -4.38 9.95 -9.31
N CYS A 27 -4.34 8.88 -8.51
CA CYS A 27 -5.41 7.88 -8.45
C CYS A 27 -6.41 8.19 -7.33
N ALA A 28 -7.58 7.55 -7.36
CA ALA A 28 -8.73 7.76 -6.47
C ALA A 28 -9.29 9.19 -6.51
N LEU A 29 -9.24 9.85 -7.65
CA LEU A 29 -9.76 11.22 -7.83
C LEU A 29 -11.28 11.30 -7.70
N GLU A 30 -12.00 10.27 -8.13
CA GLU A 30 -13.45 10.23 -8.14
C GLU A 30 -13.98 8.94 -7.52
N MET A 31 -14.16 8.96 -6.20
CA MET A 31 -14.80 7.86 -5.48
C MET A 31 -16.32 8.09 -5.47
N ASN A 32 -17.06 7.16 -6.06
CA ASN A 32 -18.51 7.28 -6.21
C ASN A 32 -19.24 7.12 -4.86
N ASP A 33 -19.62 8.22 -4.26
CA ASP A 33 -20.33 8.27 -2.98
C ASP A 33 -21.63 7.49 -2.95
N ARG A 34 -22.38 7.53 -4.04
CA ARG A 34 -23.66 6.82 -4.14
C ARG A 34 -23.46 5.30 -4.05
N TYR A 35 -22.48 4.79 -4.74
CA TYR A 35 -22.18 3.35 -4.74
C TYR A 35 -21.77 2.85 -3.35
N TYR A 36 -20.93 3.62 -2.67
CA TYR A 36 -20.40 3.24 -1.35
C TYR A 36 -21.36 3.56 -0.18
N SER A 37 -22.40 4.32 -0.40
CA SER A 37 -23.42 4.63 0.63
C SER A 37 -24.62 3.68 0.62
N GLU A 38 -24.73 2.75 -0.32
CA GLU A 38 -25.82 1.79 -0.39
C GLU A 38 -25.84 0.85 0.83
N PRO A 39 -27.04 0.50 1.33
CA PRO A 39 -27.18 -0.43 2.46
C PRO A 39 -26.54 -1.78 2.16
N GLY A 40 -25.70 -2.25 3.08
CA GLY A 40 -24.97 -3.51 2.94
C GLY A 40 -23.56 -3.38 2.36
N ASN A 41 -23.18 -2.25 1.83
CA ASN A 41 -21.79 -1.97 1.50
C ASN A 41 -21.00 -1.59 2.77
N ARG A 42 -20.14 -2.46 3.23
CA ARG A 42 -19.43 -2.32 4.52
C ARG A 42 -18.17 -1.49 4.44
N GLY A 43 -17.66 -1.23 3.27
CA GLY A 43 -16.29 -0.79 3.11
C GLY A 43 -16.08 0.72 3.07
N GLY A 44 -17.09 1.52 2.79
CA GLY A 44 -16.81 2.91 2.42
C GLY A 44 -16.00 2.98 1.12
N LYS A 45 -15.42 4.14 0.86
CA LYS A 45 -14.57 4.37 -0.30
C LYS A 45 -13.21 3.71 -0.07
N VAL A 46 -12.88 2.71 -0.86
CA VAL A 46 -11.65 1.93 -0.74
C VAL A 46 -10.93 1.88 -2.09
N ALA A 47 -9.70 2.36 -2.13
CA ALA A 47 -8.82 2.24 -3.28
C ALA A 47 -7.36 2.34 -2.84
N ALA A 48 -6.49 1.59 -3.49
CA ALA A 48 -5.04 1.65 -3.32
C ALA A 48 -4.33 1.87 -4.66
N GLY A 49 -3.05 2.13 -4.62
CA GLY A 49 -2.27 2.42 -5.82
C GLY A 49 -2.09 1.20 -6.71
N ILE A 50 -1.06 0.41 -6.45
CA ILE A 50 -0.77 -0.83 -7.20
C ILE A 50 -0.70 -1.99 -6.20
N TRP A 51 -1.61 -2.96 -6.34
CA TRP A 51 -1.78 -3.96 -5.31
C TRP A 51 -2.33 -5.31 -5.79
N PRO A 52 -1.93 -6.43 -5.16
CA PRO A 52 -2.50 -7.74 -5.37
C PRO A 52 -3.57 -8.03 -4.31
N TRP A 53 -4.64 -8.69 -4.71
CA TRP A 53 -5.65 -9.22 -3.81
C TRP A 53 -5.79 -10.71 -3.96
N LYS A 54 -5.67 -11.45 -2.85
CA LYS A 54 -5.78 -12.92 -2.82
C LYS A 54 -4.91 -13.61 -3.87
N CYS A 55 -3.70 -13.04 -4.07
CA CYS A 55 -2.69 -13.62 -4.92
C CYS A 55 -1.72 -14.49 -4.09
N LYS A 56 -1.02 -15.39 -4.77
CA LYS A 56 0.07 -16.14 -4.18
C LYS A 56 1.39 -15.85 -4.90
N ASP A 57 2.47 -15.64 -4.11
CA ASP A 57 3.81 -15.36 -4.63
C ASP A 57 3.83 -14.19 -5.63
N ALA A 58 3.09 -13.12 -5.35
CA ALA A 58 3.06 -11.93 -6.22
C ALA A 58 4.38 -11.17 -6.13
N LEU A 59 4.92 -10.74 -7.28
CA LEU A 59 6.09 -9.87 -7.36
C LEU A 59 5.71 -8.53 -7.98
N LEU A 60 5.86 -7.45 -7.19
CA LEU A 60 5.68 -6.08 -7.64
C LEU A 60 7.03 -5.36 -7.57
N THR A 61 7.58 -4.97 -8.71
CA THR A 61 8.95 -4.47 -8.79
C THR A 61 9.11 -3.34 -9.80
N TYR A 62 10.00 -2.38 -9.50
CA TYR A 62 10.27 -1.22 -10.36
C TYR A 62 9.02 -0.41 -10.74
N ASN A 63 8.03 -0.35 -9.86
CA ASN A 63 6.85 0.48 -10.06
C ASN A 63 7.00 1.82 -9.33
N GLU A 64 6.24 2.79 -9.77
CA GLU A 64 6.12 4.11 -9.17
C GLU A 64 4.67 4.45 -8.88
N MET A 65 4.38 4.96 -7.67
CA MET A 65 3.03 5.41 -7.30
C MET A 65 3.07 6.76 -6.59
N ARG A 66 2.35 7.75 -7.13
CA ARG A 66 2.33 9.11 -6.60
C ARG A 66 0.91 9.65 -6.46
N ASP A 67 0.76 10.58 -5.51
CA ASP A 67 -0.44 11.40 -5.37
C ASP A 67 -1.75 10.61 -5.30
N MET A 68 -1.74 9.45 -4.60
CA MET A 68 -2.96 8.71 -4.29
C MET A 68 -3.85 9.54 -3.38
N ARG A 69 -5.10 9.80 -3.79
CA ARG A 69 -6.00 10.67 -3.02
C ARG A 69 -6.65 9.96 -1.86
N LEU A 70 -6.94 10.74 -0.81
CA LEU A 70 -7.45 10.21 0.46
C LEU A 70 -8.81 9.52 0.28
N ASN A 71 -8.84 8.29 0.68
CA ASN A 71 -10.01 7.47 0.86
C ASN A 71 -9.80 6.60 2.12
N GLN A 72 -10.48 5.50 2.28
CA GLN A 72 -10.28 4.65 3.45
C GLN A 72 -8.88 4.00 3.47
N ASP A 73 -8.34 3.59 2.33
CA ASP A 73 -7.01 2.98 2.21
C ASP A 73 -5.96 3.97 1.72
N SER A 74 -5.97 4.36 0.46
CA SER A 74 -5.11 5.40 -0.13
C SER A 74 -3.61 5.13 -0.07
N MET A 75 -3.18 3.91 0.18
CA MET A 75 -1.76 3.56 0.18
C MET A 75 -1.21 3.47 -1.25
N ALA A 76 0.08 3.72 -1.40
CA ALA A 76 0.76 3.41 -2.65
C ALA A 76 0.70 1.91 -2.94
N TRP A 77 0.95 1.08 -1.92
CA TRP A 77 1.05 -0.37 -1.98
C TRP A 77 0.15 -1.01 -0.94
N ASP A 78 -0.54 -2.09 -1.31
CA ASP A 78 -1.38 -2.85 -0.38
C ASP A 78 -1.22 -4.35 -0.63
N ALA A 79 -0.69 -5.08 0.36
CA ALA A 79 -0.65 -6.53 0.33
C ALA A 79 -1.91 -7.08 1.02
N ASP A 80 -2.99 -7.23 0.25
CA ASP A 80 -4.29 -7.60 0.80
C ASP A 80 -4.60 -9.09 0.62
N SER A 81 -4.79 -9.77 1.74
CA SER A 81 -5.27 -11.17 1.80
C SER A 81 -4.45 -12.14 0.94
N GLY A 82 -3.18 -11.83 0.67
CA GLY A 82 -2.28 -12.60 -0.19
C GLY A 82 -1.18 -13.34 0.58
N ASP A 83 -0.69 -14.44 0.01
CA ASP A 83 0.39 -15.25 0.57
C ASP A 83 1.69 -15.03 -0.24
N GLY A 84 2.72 -14.47 0.39
CA GLY A 84 4.04 -14.29 -0.21
C GLY A 84 4.11 -13.13 -1.21
N THR A 85 3.42 -12.03 -0.98
CA THR A 85 3.59 -10.83 -1.80
C THR A 85 4.94 -10.18 -1.52
N LEU A 86 5.72 -9.95 -2.56
CA LEU A 86 6.99 -9.25 -2.51
C LEU A 86 6.91 -7.91 -3.25
N TYR A 87 7.12 -6.82 -2.51
CA TYR A 87 7.38 -5.50 -3.06
C TYR A 87 8.87 -5.18 -2.98
N GLN A 88 9.51 -4.94 -4.12
CA GLN A 88 10.92 -4.53 -4.13
C GLN A 88 11.23 -3.51 -5.23
N TYR A 89 12.19 -2.63 -4.97
CA TYR A 89 12.67 -1.62 -5.92
C TYR A 89 11.57 -0.69 -6.45
N ASN A 90 10.51 -0.47 -5.65
CA ASN A 90 9.44 0.45 -6.01
C ASN A 90 9.69 1.84 -5.40
N TYR A 91 9.05 2.84 -5.96
CA TYR A 91 9.09 4.22 -5.50
C TYR A 91 7.68 4.72 -5.21
N SER A 92 7.49 5.35 -4.04
CA SER A 92 6.23 6.01 -3.69
C SER A 92 6.45 7.45 -3.24
N ARG A 93 5.46 8.32 -3.49
CA ARG A 93 5.55 9.72 -3.09
C ARG A 93 4.18 10.37 -2.92
N LEU A 94 4.03 11.15 -1.82
CA LEU A 94 2.88 12.02 -1.57
C LEU A 94 1.52 11.30 -1.57
N ASN A 95 1.49 10.01 -1.28
CA ASN A 95 0.24 9.27 -1.18
C ASN A 95 -0.46 9.62 0.14
N GLU A 96 -1.71 10.07 0.08
CA GLU A 96 -2.43 10.60 1.24
C GLU A 96 -2.76 9.53 2.29
N GLY A 97 -2.89 8.28 1.90
CA GLY A 97 -3.08 7.16 2.83
C GLY A 97 -1.78 6.60 3.41
N GLY A 98 -0.65 6.86 2.76
CA GLY A 98 0.66 6.38 3.19
C GLY A 98 1.39 5.51 2.18
N CYS A 99 2.47 4.85 2.61
CA CYS A 99 3.30 4.05 1.73
C CYS A 99 2.74 2.63 1.54
N VAL A 100 2.80 1.76 2.56
CA VAL A 100 2.44 0.35 2.43
C VAL A 100 1.47 -0.12 3.51
N MET A 101 0.48 -0.90 3.09
CA MET A 101 -0.43 -1.63 3.98
C MET A 101 -0.23 -3.15 3.83
N PHE A 102 -0.45 -3.86 4.92
CA PHE A 102 -0.59 -5.31 4.97
C PHE A 102 -1.95 -5.60 5.57
N CYS A 103 -2.88 -6.12 4.78
CA CYS A 103 -4.29 -6.10 5.11
C CYS A 103 -4.90 -7.48 5.25
N LEU A 104 -5.57 -7.69 6.39
CA LEU A 104 -6.34 -8.86 6.77
C LEU A 104 -5.52 -10.10 7.16
N GLU A 105 -6.18 -11.04 7.84
CA GLU A 105 -5.55 -12.23 8.43
C GLU A 105 -4.95 -13.21 7.41
N GLU A 106 -5.38 -13.14 6.15
CA GLU A 106 -4.84 -13.94 5.06
C GLU A 106 -3.59 -13.32 4.42
N ALA A 107 -3.21 -12.10 4.80
CA ALA A 107 -2.01 -11.42 4.30
C ALA A 107 -0.76 -11.94 5.04
N ILE A 108 -0.23 -13.06 4.57
CA ILE A 108 0.86 -13.81 5.22
C ILE A 108 2.12 -13.88 4.36
N HIS A 109 3.29 -14.03 5.02
CA HIS A 109 4.60 -14.17 4.37
C HIS A 109 4.93 -13.03 3.40
N ASN A 110 4.37 -11.85 3.62
CA ASN A 110 4.59 -10.69 2.76
C ASN A 110 5.90 -9.97 3.10
N GLU A 111 6.57 -9.47 2.08
CA GLU A 111 7.87 -8.82 2.19
C GLU A 111 7.89 -7.49 1.46
N PHE A 112 8.43 -6.45 2.11
CA PHE A 112 8.62 -5.12 1.56
C PHE A 112 10.08 -4.70 1.72
N ARG A 113 10.85 -4.69 0.62
CA ARG A 113 12.30 -4.44 0.69
C ARG A 113 12.84 -3.61 -0.47
N TYR A 114 13.95 -2.92 -0.23
CA TYR A 114 14.65 -2.12 -1.23
C TYR A 114 13.75 -1.10 -1.94
N ASN A 115 12.69 -0.64 -1.28
CA ASN A 115 11.80 0.39 -1.80
C ASN A 115 12.21 1.77 -1.27
N VAL A 116 11.79 2.80 -1.97
CA VAL A 116 11.96 4.19 -1.57
C VAL A 116 10.59 4.84 -1.42
N SER A 117 10.31 5.39 -0.26
CA SER A 117 9.12 6.18 0.03
C SER A 117 9.51 7.61 0.33
N VAL A 118 8.89 8.58 -0.32
CA VAL A 118 9.19 10.00 -0.16
C VAL A 118 7.94 10.77 0.19
N ASP A 119 7.88 11.24 1.44
CA ASP A 119 6.84 12.15 1.90
C ASP A 119 5.41 11.59 1.72
N ASP A 120 5.23 10.29 1.89
CA ASP A 120 3.91 9.67 1.96
C ASP A 120 3.19 10.13 3.24
N LEU A 121 1.96 10.66 3.09
CA LEU A 121 1.36 11.56 4.09
C LEU A 121 0.58 10.86 5.19
N GLY A 122 0.08 9.66 4.95
CA GLY A 122 -0.79 8.95 5.90
C GLY A 122 -0.07 8.04 6.89
N GLY A 123 1.21 7.81 6.70
CA GLY A 123 2.03 6.88 7.49
C GLY A 123 2.96 6.06 6.62
N THR A 124 4.00 5.48 7.21
CA THR A 124 4.96 4.69 6.45
C THR A 124 4.51 3.25 6.31
N ILE A 125 4.11 2.64 7.41
CA ILE A 125 3.66 1.24 7.47
C ILE A 125 2.26 1.20 8.08
N SER A 126 1.35 0.44 7.47
CA SER A 126 0.00 0.23 7.98
C SER A 126 -0.29 -1.27 8.15
N PRO A 127 0.06 -1.86 9.29
CA PRO A 127 -0.40 -3.21 9.62
C PRO A 127 -1.90 -3.18 9.92
N SER A 128 -2.65 -4.12 9.37
CA SER A 128 -4.11 -4.09 9.41
C SER A 128 -4.72 -5.49 9.54
N GLY A 129 -4.52 -6.14 10.70
CA GLY A 129 -5.02 -7.50 10.98
C GLY A 129 -4.18 -8.62 10.38
N ASN A 130 -3.10 -8.32 9.70
CA ASN A 130 -2.17 -9.31 9.15
C ASN A 130 -1.34 -9.98 10.26
N PRO A 131 -1.09 -11.31 10.18
CA PRO A 131 -0.33 -12.02 11.21
C PRO A 131 1.18 -11.83 11.13
N ASP A 132 1.70 -11.47 9.96
CA ASP A 132 3.11 -11.19 9.75
C ASP A 132 3.34 -10.22 8.57
N ALA A 133 4.50 -9.60 8.56
CA ALA A 133 5.10 -8.90 7.43
C ALA A 133 6.58 -8.67 7.71
N TRP A 134 7.41 -8.71 6.70
CA TRP A 134 8.84 -8.42 6.83
C TRP A 134 9.22 -7.18 6.02
N ILE A 135 9.72 -6.15 6.70
CA ILE A 135 9.98 -4.82 6.13
C ILE A 135 11.43 -4.47 6.36
N HIS A 136 12.25 -4.51 5.32
CA HIS A 136 13.69 -4.35 5.50
C HIS A 136 14.40 -3.71 4.29
N HIS A 137 15.57 -3.11 4.56
CA HIS A 137 16.42 -2.49 3.54
C HIS A 137 15.68 -1.44 2.68
N ASN A 138 14.71 -0.72 3.26
CA ASN A 138 14.01 0.35 2.58
C ASN A 138 14.56 1.71 3.00
N VAL A 139 14.30 2.71 2.18
CA VAL A 139 14.61 4.12 2.48
C VAL A 139 13.33 4.92 2.59
N PHE A 140 13.10 5.53 3.74
CA PHE A 140 11.91 6.31 4.04
C PHE A 140 12.29 7.78 4.32
N TYR A 141 11.83 8.68 3.47
CA TYR A 141 11.83 10.13 3.73
C TYR A 141 10.44 10.52 4.18
N HIS A 142 10.28 10.97 5.43
CA HIS A 142 8.96 11.33 5.97
C HIS A 142 8.99 12.61 6.78
N ARG A 143 7.84 13.24 6.98
CA ARG A 143 7.69 14.41 7.85
C ARG A 143 7.62 13.99 9.31
N ALA A 144 8.09 14.88 10.20
CA ALA A 144 8.09 14.59 11.64
C ALA A 144 6.69 14.37 12.22
N GLU A 145 5.67 14.99 11.63
CA GLU A 145 4.26 14.86 12.06
C GLU A 145 3.55 13.62 11.52
N VAL A 146 4.14 12.92 10.55
CA VAL A 146 3.57 11.71 9.97
C VAL A 146 3.95 10.51 10.85
N PRO A 147 3.00 9.68 11.30
CA PRO A 147 3.34 8.52 12.11
C PRO A 147 4.08 7.47 11.26
N PHE A 148 5.11 6.87 11.84
CA PHE A 148 5.79 5.75 11.18
C PHE A 148 4.84 4.57 10.98
N VAL A 149 4.09 4.21 12.01
CA VAL A 149 3.09 3.15 11.95
C VAL A 149 1.70 3.74 12.06
N ARG A 150 0.86 3.49 11.08
CA ARG A 150 -0.57 3.81 11.09
C ARG A 150 -1.34 2.50 11.16
N ALA A 151 -1.60 2.02 12.37
CA ALA A 151 -2.45 0.86 12.56
C ALA A 151 -3.91 1.20 12.22
N ARG A 152 -4.55 0.39 11.40
CA ARG A 152 -5.99 0.50 11.07
C ARG A 152 -6.81 -0.53 11.82
N MET A 153 -6.24 -1.67 12.13
CA MET A 153 -6.75 -2.68 13.04
C MET A 153 -5.69 -2.97 14.11
N ASP A 154 -6.12 -3.31 15.30
CA ASP A 154 -5.24 -3.33 16.49
C ASP A 154 -4.26 -4.51 16.56
N ASP A 155 -4.35 -5.50 15.69
CA ASP A 155 -3.62 -6.76 15.81
C ASP A 155 -2.67 -7.09 14.64
N GLY A 156 -2.46 -6.17 13.73
CA GLY A 156 -1.51 -6.35 12.63
C GLY A 156 -0.07 -6.47 13.13
N LYS A 157 0.68 -7.45 12.61
CA LYS A 157 2.06 -7.75 13.03
C LYS A 157 3.05 -7.55 11.91
N TYR A 158 4.24 -7.09 12.27
CA TYR A 158 5.34 -6.91 11.34
C TYR A 158 6.68 -7.03 12.05
N ASN A 159 7.72 -7.33 11.29
CA ASN A 159 9.12 -7.18 11.68
C ASN A 159 9.77 -6.14 10.77
N ALA A 160 10.42 -5.13 11.35
CA ALA A 160 11.09 -4.08 10.61
C ALA A 160 12.56 -3.97 11.05
N GLU A 161 13.49 -4.14 10.09
CA GLU A 161 14.93 -4.12 10.35
C GLU A 161 15.70 -3.53 9.16
N ASP A 162 16.89 -3.03 9.41
CA ASP A 162 17.81 -2.53 8.38
C ASP A 162 17.18 -1.48 7.41
N ASN A 163 16.24 -0.68 7.89
CA ASN A 163 15.65 0.41 7.12
C ASN A 163 16.31 1.74 7.47
N GLU A 164 16.42 2.62 6.48
CA GLU A 164 16.93 3.97 6.65
C GLU A 164 15.80 5.00 6.73
N PHE A 165 15.88 5.94 7.70
CA PHE A 165 14.85 6.95 7.93
C PHE A 165 15.45 8.35 7.87
N TYR A 166 14.84 9.21 7.07
CA TYR A 166 15.23 10.60 6.91
C TYR A 166 14.03 11.52 7.12
N LEU A 167 14.22 12.59 7.89
CA LEU A 167 13.18 13.61 8.05
C LEU A 167 13.22 14.60 6.87
N VAL A 168 12.08 14.77 6.23
CA VAL A 168 11.85 15.86 5.29
C VAL A 168 11.60 17.14 6.08
N LYS A 169 12.26 18.25 5.71
CA LYS A 169 12.12 19.55 6.36
C LYS A 169 11.09 20.41 5.64
#